data_23790c5b7340f7c2eb076e288999351f
#
_entry.id   23790c5b7340f7c2eb076e288999351f
#
_cell.length_a   1.000
_cell.length_b   1.000
_cell.length_c   1.000
_cell.angle_alpha   90.00
_cell.angle_beta   90.00
_cell.angle_gamma   90.00
#
_symmetry.space_group_name_H-M   'P 1'
#
loop_
_entity.id
_entity.type
_entity.pdbx_description
1 polymer ?
#
loop_
_entity_poly.entity_id
_entity_poly.type
_entity_poly.pdbx_seq_one_letter_code
_entity_poly.pdbx_strand_id
1 'polypeptide(L)'
;MVYAPPSRDGPPIKPAEEEESPGRHPRTADGETTSRSPGDAAIASAFDQIAPVYDRLNRVLSLGRDGRWRRAAVEASGIGPGDAVIDVAAGTGKLAGALADRVGPFGRVLAVDLSPGMVARGAAATSDLVQCEFVVGDAALLPSEDDQFDAATIAFGLRVLPDRAGAMRELRRVVRPGGRVVCLEPTMPRPRWWGRIYEASVHRLAPLAGTATGRRDAYNRLHALVTTVPDANELIELMRASGLVEVRHRGLWLGAVSLCVGTVPA
;
A
#
# COMPACT_ATOMS: atom_id res chain seq x y z
N MET A 1 22.54 -52.21 -35.87
CA MET A 1 21.33 -51.50 -36.34
C MET A 1 21.37 -50.14 -35.70
N VAL A 2 21.84 -49.12 -36.47
CA VAL A 2 22.08 -47.77 -35.99
C VAL A 2 20.86 -46.92 -36.38
N TYR A 3 20.19 -46.31 -35.38
CA TYR A 3 19.00 -45.49 -35.58
C TYR A 3 19.48 -44.04 -35.99
N ALA A 4 19.11 -43.62 -37.18
CA ALA A 4 19.31 -42.25 -37.68
C ALA A 4 18.06 -41.39 -37.39
N PRO A 5 18.20 -40.14 -36.89
CA PRO A 5 17.06 -39.26 -36.68
C PRO A 5 16.58 -38.63 -38.00
N PRO A 6 15.29 -38.28 -38.13
CA PRO A 6 14.74 -37.68 -39.34
C PRO A 6 15.13 -36.21 -39.47
N SER A 7 15.33 -35.79 -40.72
CA SER A 7 15.69 -34.43 -41.16
C SER A 7 14.61 -33.39 -40.86
N ARG A 8 15.01 -32.24 -40.33
CA ARG A 8 14.20 -31.03 -40.17
C ARG A 8 14.29 -30.16 -41.41
N ASP A 9 13.38 -30.36 -42.37
CA ASP A 9 13.15 -29.39 -43.44
C ASP A 9 11.64 -29.24 -43.64
N GLY A 10 11.07 -28.30 -42.87
CA GLY A 10 9.73 -27.74 -43.07
C GLY A 10 9.86 -26.31 -43.62
N PRO A 11 8.90 -25.84 -44.46
CA PRO A 11 9.00 -24.51 -45.07
C PRO A 11 8.89 -23.41 -44.00
N PRO A 12 9.45 -22.20 -44.28
CA PRO A 12 9.49 -21.10 -43.32
C PRO A 12 8.10 -20.60 -43.00
N ILE A 13 7.83 -20.47 -41.69
CA ILE A 13 6.59 -19.89 -41.16
C ILE A 13 6.62 -18.41 -41.46
N LYS A 14 5.65 -17.92 -42.26
CA LYS A 14 5.41 -16.48 -42.46
C LYS A 14 4.94 -15.89 -41.13
N PRO A 15 5.39 -14.65 -40.77
CA PRO A 15 4.85 -13.95 -39.61
C PRO A 15 3.36 -13.66 -39.87
N ALA A 16 2.55 -13.94 -38.85
CA ALA A 16 1.14 -13.59 -38.85
C ALA A 16 1.01 -12.06 -38.89
N GLU A 17 0.17 -11.56 -39.79
CA GLU A 17 -0.26 -10.16 -39.83
C GLU A 17 -0.99 -9.86 -38.52
N GLU A 18 -0.53 -8.82 -37.81
CA GLU A 18 -1.16 -8.28 -36.62
C GLU A 18 -2.53 -7.71 -37.03
N GLU A 19 -3.62 -8.39 -36.67
CA GLU A 19 -4.95 -7.80 -36.64
C GLU A 19 -4.99 -6.74 -35.54
N GLU A 20 -5.00 -5.47 -35.93
CA GLU A 20 -5.26 -4.33 -35.06
C GLU A 20 -6.64 -4.48 -34.41
N SER A 21 -6.66 -4.85 -33.13
CA SER A 21 -7.84 -4.75 -32.27
C SER A 21 -8.03 -3.29 -31.85
N PRO A 22 -9.24 -2.69 -31.97
CA PRO A 22 -9.42 -1.25 -31.75
C PRO A 22 -9.30 -0.87 -30.29
N GLY A 23 -8.30 -0.05 -29.98
CA GLY A 23 -8.38 1.01 -29.00
C GLY A 23 -8.40 0.67 -27.53
N ARG A 24 -7.29 0.17 -26.97
CA ARG A 24 -6.95 0.50 -25.59
C ARG A 24 -5.63 1.28 -25.62
N HIS A 25 -5.73 2.60 -25.43
CA HIS A 25 -4.56 3.42 -25.24
C HIS A 25 -3.88 3.02 -23.93
N PRO A 26 -2.56 2.68 -23.94
CA PRO A 26 -1.80 2.61 -22.71
C PRO A 26 -1.79 4.01 -22.11
N ARG A 27 -2.17 4.14 -20.84
CA ARG A 27 -1.94 5.37 -20.07
C ARG A 27 -0.44 5.48 -19.85
N THR A 28 0.22 6.21 -20.72
CA THR A 28 1.65 6.48 -20.67
C THR A 28 1.97 7.27 -19.39
N ALA A 29 3.07 6.89 -18.76
CA ALA A 29 3.72 7.60 -17.66
C ALA A 29 4.34 8.94 -18.11
N ASP A 30 3.70 9.64 -19.04
CA ASP A 30 4.11 10.95 -19.51
C ASP A 30 3.43 12.02 -18.68
N GLY A 31 4.23 12.67 -17.88
CA GLY A 31 4.21 14.01 -17.28
C GLY A 31 2.97 14.91 -17.29
N GLU A 32 1.76 14.40 -17.34
CA GLU A 32 0.57 15.17 -16.99
C GLU A 32 0.44 15.19 -15.47
N THR A 33 0.81 16.32 -14.91
CA THR A 33 0.51 16.71 -13.54
C THR A 33 -1.02 16.66 -13.39
N THR A 34 -1.57 15.49 -13.02
CA THR A 34 -2.95 15.39 -12.59
C THR A 34 -3.16 16.49 -11.53
N SER A 35 -4.07 17.40 -11.79
CA SER A 35 -4.40 18.53 -10.93
C SER A 35 -4.75 17.98 -9.54
N ARG A 36 -3.74 17.91 -8.66
CA ARG A 36 -3.91 17.48 -7.27
C ARG A 36 -4.91 18.37 -6.60
N SER A 37 -5.86 17.79 -5.88
CA SER A 37 -6.75 18.60 -5.05
C SER A 37 -5.93 19.41 -4.03
N PRO A 38 -6.41 20.57 -3.60
CA PRO A 38 -5.73 21.35 -2.53
C PRO A 38 -5.47 20.51 -1.27
N GLY A 39 -6.33 19.52 -0.99
CA GLY A 39 -6.19 18.57 0.12
C GLY A 39 -5.00 17.62 -0.08
N ASP A 40 -4.85 17.05 -1.27
CA ASP A 40 -3.75 16.13 -1.59
C ASP A 40 -2.40 16.82 -1.52
N ALA A 41 -2.30 18.06 -2.04
CA ALA A 41 -1.10 18.86 -1.97
C ALA A 41 -0.69 19.18 -0.52
N ALA A 42 -1.66 19.47 0.35
CA ALA A 42 -1.41 19.73 1.77
C ALA A 42 -0.92 18.47 2.51
N ILE A 43 -1.51 17.30 2.21
CA ILE A 43 -1.11 16.00 2.76
C ILE A 43 0.30 15.65 2.30
N ALA A 44 0.59 15.69 1.00
CA ALA A 44 1.92 15.40 0.46
C ALA A 44 2.99 16.30 1.11
N SER A 45 2.74 17.60 1.19
CA SER A 45 3.65 18.57 1.84
C SER A 45 3.88 18.28 3.32
N ALA A 46 2.85 17.88 4.06
CA ALA A 46 2.99 17.51 5.47
C ALA A 46 3.87 16.26 5.64
N PHE A 47 3.67 15.24 4.81
CA PHE A 47 4.48 14.02 4.82
C PHE A 47 5.92 14.27 4.37
N ASP A 48 6.16 15.10 3.34
CA ASP A 48 7.52 15.51 2.92
C ASP A 48 8.31 16.13 4.08
N GLN A 49 7.66 16.99 4.87
CA GLN A 49 8.30 17.64 6.01
C GLN A 49 8.69 16.69 7.13
N ILE A 50 7.92 15.63 7.38
CA ILE A 50 8.19 14.66 8.44
C ILE A 50 8.97 13.44 7.96
N ALA A 51 9.08 13.21 6.65
CA ALA A 51 9.76 12.06 6.07
C ALA A 51 11.14 11.76 6.72
N PRO A 52 12.01 12.75 7.04
CA PRO A 52 13.29 12.51 7.70
C PRO A 52 13.22 11.84 9.08
N VAL A 53 12.11 12.00 9.79
CA VAL A 53 11.95 11.53 11.18
C VAL A 53 10.81 10.53 11.36
N TYR A 54 10.05 10.28 10.27
CA TYR A 54 8.83 9.47 10.27
C TYR A 54 9.01 8.09 10.89
N ASP A 55 10.08 7.39 10.55
CA ASP A 55 10.33 6.05 11.06
C ASP A 55 10.62 6.02 12.55
N ARG A 56 11.37 7.01 13.06
CA ARG A 56 11.61 7.16 14.51
C ARG A 56 10.32 7.44 15.24
N LEU A 57 9.49 8.32 14.69
CA LEU A 57 8.19 8.67 15.25
C LEU A 57 7.30 7.43 15.36
N ASN A 58 7.14 6.69 14.26
CA ASN A 58 6.33 5.46 14.23
C ASN A 58 6.85 4.39 15.20
N ARG A 59 8.18 4.24 15.32
CA ARG A 59 8.77 3.30 16.28
C ARG A 59 8.41 3.65 17.71
N VAL A 60 8.42 4.94 18.07
CA VAL A 60 8.05 5.40 19.42
C VAL A 60 6.55 5.20 19.66
N LEU A 61 5.68 5.64 18.71
CA LEU A 61 4.23 5.55 18.84
C LEU A 61 3.73 4.09 18.85
N SER A 62 4.40 3.19 18.13
CA SER A 62 4.08 1.76 18.10
C SER A 62 4.74 0.96 19.23
N LEU A 63 5.57 1.60 20.09
CA LEU A 63 6.44 0.94 21.05
C LEU A 63 7.29 -0.16 20.38
N GLY A 64 7.78 0.10 19.15
CA GLY A 64 8.59 -0.83 18.36
C GLY A 64 7.81 -2.02 17.76
N ARG A 65 6.47 -2.02 17.79
CA ARG A 65 5.64 -3.14 17.31
C ARG A 65 5.26 -3.06 15.84
N ASP A 66 5.47 -1.93 15.17
CA ASP A 66 5.09 -1.69 13.78
C ASP A 66 5.62 -2.77 12.82
N GLY A 67 6.84 -3.26 13.02
CA GLY A 67 7.39 -4.34 12.22
C GLY A 67 6.65 -5.68 12.35
N ARG A 68 6.08 -5.99 13.53
CA ARG A 68 5.26 -7.20 13.72
C ARG A 68 3.92 -7.08 13.02
N TRP A 69 3.31 -5.88 13.04
CA TRP A 69 2.03 -5.64 12.37
C TRP A 69 2.18 -5.72 10.85
N ARG A 70 3.28 -5.17 10.30
CA ARG A 70 3.57 -5.26 8.86
C ARG A 70 3.84 -6.69 8.42
N ARG A 71 4.57 -7.50 9.21
CA ARG A 71 4.71 -8.94 8.93
C ARG A 71 3.37 -9.66 8.90
N ALA A 72 2.46 -9.34 9.83
CA ALA A 72 1.12 -9.90 9.81
C ALA A 72 0.33 -9.49 8.55
N ALA A 73 0.54 -8.28 8.01
CA ALA A 73 -0.06 -7.85 6.75
C ALA A 73 0.53 -8.61 5.55
N VAL A 74 1.85 -8.82 5.51
CA VAL A 74 2.51 -9.66 4.49
C VAL A 74 1.97 -11.10 4.52
N GLU A 75 1.84 -11.71 5.70
CA GLU A 75 1.27 -13.06 5.84
C GLU A 75 -0.19 -13.11 5.36
N ALA A 76 -0.97 -12.09 5.70
CA ALA A 76 -2.40 -12.01 5.37
C ALA A 76 -2.65 -11.79 3.87
N SER A 77 -1.72 -11.16 3.14
CA SER A 77 -1.81 -10.98 1.68
C SER A 77 -1.80 -12.31 0.93
N GLY A 78 -1.21 -13.35 1.53
CA GLY A 78 -1.15 -14.68 0.94
C GLY A 78 -0.16 -14.82 -0.22
N ILE A 79 0.64 -13.79 -0.48
CA ILE A 79 1.65 -13.80 -1.56
C ILE A 79 2.79 -14.77 -1.29
N GLY A 80 3.42 -15.22 -2.36
CA GLY A 80 4.58 -16.11 -2.37
C GLY A 80 5.64 -15.68 -3.39
N PRO A 81 6.70 -16.48 -3.56
CA PRO A 81 7.74 -16.20 -4.55
C PRO A 81 7.18 -16.09 -5.97
N GLY A 82 7.57 -15.03 -6.67
CA GLY A 82 7.16 -14.76 -8.05
C GLY A 82 5.90 -13.91 -8.20
N ASP A 83 5.15 -13.66 -7.12
CA ASP A 83 3.93 -12.86 -7.17
C ASP A 83 4.21 -11.36 -7.40
N ALA A 84 3.21 -10.68 -7.98
CA ALA A 84 3.17 -9.23 -8.16
C ALA A 84 2.28 -8.59 -7.09
N VAL A 85 2.79 -7.53 -6.43
CA VAL A 85 2.09 -6.86 -5.33
C VAL A 85 2.16 -5.34 -5.51
N ILE A 86 1.10 -4.64 -5.14
CA ILE A 86 1.11 -3.18 -5.02
C ILE A 86 0.97 -2.77 -3.55
N ASP A 87 1.86 -1.87 -3.08
CA ASP A 87 1.80 -1.25 -1.75
C ASP A 87 1.43 0.22 -1.89
N VAL A 88 0.25 0.60 -1.43
CA VAL A 88 -0.31 1.95 -1.59
C VAL A 88 -0.17 2.75 -0.30
N ALA A 89 0.17 4.03 -0.41
CA ALA A 89 0.66 4.87 0.68
C ALA A 89 1.89 4.22 1.36
N ALA A 90 2.85 3.80 0.54
CA ALA A 90 4.00 2.99 0.94
C ALA A 90 4.95 3.70 1.90
N GLY A 91 4.92 5.04 1.92
CA GLY A 91 5.75 5.86 2.79
C GLY A 91 7.24 5.60 2.59
N THR A 92 7.94 5.31 3.67
CA THR A 92 9.39 5.03 3.68
C THR A 92 9.74 3.59 3.28
N GLY A 93 8.80 2.82 2.72
CA GLY A 93 9.05 1.51 2.13
C GLY A 93 9.14 0.33 3.10
N LYS A 94 8.80 0.48 4.38
CA LYS A 94 8.91 -0.61 5.36
C LYS A 94 8.04 -1.83 5.03
N LEU A 95 6.82 -1.62 4.53
CA LEU A 95 5.97 -2.72 4.11
C LEU A 95 6.41 -3.21 2.73
N ALA A 96 6.67 -2.30 1.79
CA ALA A 96 7.15 -2.63 0.45
C ALA A 96 8.43 -3.51 0.48
N GLY A 97 9.42 -3.19 1.33
CA GLY A 97 10.61 -4.03 1.51
C GLY A 97 10.28 -5.43 2.04
N ALA A 98 9.39 -5.54 3.04
CA ALA A 98 8.96 -6.84 3.57
C ALA A 98 8.15 -7.68 2.54
N LEU A 99 7.40 -7.01 1.67
CA LEU A 99 6.71 -7.64 0.53
C LEU A 99 7.73 -8.11 -0.51
N ALA A 100 8.74 -7.29 -0.83
CA ALA A 100 9.80 -7.63 -1.77
C ALA A 100 10.62 -8.85 -1.31
N ASP A 101 10.94 -8.93 -0.02
CA ASP A 101 11.57 -10.12 0.57
C ASP A 101 10.70 -11.37 0.40
N ARG A 102 9.37 -11.23 0.49
CA ARG A 102 8.42 -12.33 0.41
C ARG A 102 8.23 -12.84 -1.01
N VAL A 103 8.14 -11.94 -2.00
CA VAL A 103 7.98 -12.32 -3.41
C VAL A 103 9.29 -12.76 -4.05
N GLY A 104 10.43 -12.39 -3.47
CA GLY A 104 11.75 -12.78 -3.94
C GLY A 104 12.13 -12.12 -5.27
N PRO A 105 13.30 -12.49 -5.85
CA PRO A 105 13.87 -11.79 -6.99
C PRO A 105 13.10 -11.95 -8.31
N PHE A 106 12.17 -12.89 -8.38
CA PHE A 106 11.31 -13.14 -9.55
C PHE A 106 9.92 -12.53 -9.40
N GLY A 107 9.60 -11.96 -8.23
CA GLY A 107 8.37 -11.22 -7.99
C GLY A 107 8.50 -9.75 -8.36
N ARG A 108 7.42 -9.00 -8.10
CA ARG A 108 7.38 -7.55 -8.31
C ARG A 108 6.63 -6.86 -7.18
N VAL A 109 7.18 -5.75 -6.69
CA VAL A 109 6.48 -4.83 -5.78
C VAL A 109 6.46 -3.46 -6.42
N LEU A 110 5.25 -2.92 -6.63
CA LEU A 110 5.05 -1.52 -6.99
C LEU A 110 4.61 -0.76 -5.74
N ALA A 111 5.43 0.15 -5.27
CA ALA A 111 5.18 0.99 -4.10
C ALA A 111 4.75 2.40 -4.54
N VAL A 112 3.52 2.79 -4.20
CA VAL A 112 2.92 4.06 -4.61
C VAL A 112 2.73 4.95 -3.38
N ASP A 113 3.20 6.20 -3.45
CA ASP A 113 2.95 7.21 -2.41
C ASP A 113 2.73 8.59 -3.03
N LEU A 114 1.90 9.40 -2.40
CA LEU A 114 1.60 10.75 -2.88
C LEU A 114 2.75 11.73 -2.64
N SER A 115 3.61 11.48 -1.63
CA SER A 115 4.72 12.32 -1.20
C SER A 115 6.02 11.95 -1.93
N PRO A 116 6.59 12.85 -2.78
CA PRO A 116 7.89 12.61 -3.39
C PRO A 116 9.01 12.36 -2.38
N GLY A 117 8.97 13.01 -1.22
CA GLY A 117 9.95 12.80 -0.15
C GLY A 117 9.87 11.43 0.49
N MET A 118 8.66 10.83 0.59
CA MET A 118 8.46 9.45 1.03
C MET A 118 8.97 8.46 -0.03
N VAL A 119 8.58 8.65 -1.30
CA VAL A 119 9.03 7.84 -2.44
C VAL A 119 10.56 7.79 -2.52
N ALA A 120 11.23 8.95 -2.48
CA ALA A 120 12.69 9.01 -2.52
C ALA A 120 13.35 8.24 -1.37
N ARG A 121 12.76 8.28 -0.16
CA ARG A 121 13.26 7.54 1.00
C ARG A 121 12.98 6.06 0.92
N GLY A 122 11.81 5.68 0.44
CA GLY A 122 11.44 4.29 0.21
C GLY A 122 12.37 3.63 -0.80
N ALA A 123 12.56 4.27 -1.95
CA ALA A 123 13.47 3.81 -3.00
C ALA A 123 14.93 3.68 -2.49
N ALA A 124 15.41 4.65 -1.71
CA ALA A 124 16.74 4.57 -1.11
C ALA A 124 16.87 3.46 -0.06
N ALA A 125 15.81 3.19 0.72
CA ALA A 125 15.81 2.16 1.75
C ALA A 125 15.70 0.72 1.18
N THR A 126 15.26 0.58 -0.06
CA THR A 126 15.09 -0.71 -0.77
C THR A 126 15.95 -0.82 -2.04
N SER A 127 17.01 -0.02 -2.14
CA SER A 127 17.85 0.09 -3.35
C SER A 127 18.54 -1.20 -3.76
N ASP A 128 18.70 -2.14 -2.85
CA ASP A 128 19.23 -3.50 -3.07
C ASP A 128 18.15 -4.51 -3.49
N LEU A 129 16.87 -4.15 -3.42
CA LEU A 129 15.72 -4.99 -3.79
C LEU A 129 15.24 -4.61 -5.19
N VAL A 130 15.88 -5.17 -6.23
CA VAL A 130 15.63 -4.84 -7.65
C VAL A 130 14.17 -5.07 -8.09
N GLN A 131 13.44 -5.93 -7.39
CA GLN A 131 12.02 -6.22 -7.62
C GLN A 131 11.07 -5.17 -7.00
N CYS A 132 11.59 -4.16 -6.28
CA CYS A 132 10.80 -3.13 -5.62
C CYS A 132 10.95 -1.78 -6.32
N GLU A 133 9.89 -1.31 -6.95
CA GLU A 133 9.82 -0.04 -7.66
C GLU A 133 8.97 0.97 -6.88
N PHE A 134 9.42 2.23 -6.81
CA PHE A 134 8.69 3.32 -6.16
C PHE A 134 8.24 4.36 -7.16
N VAL A 135 6.97 4.75 -7.10
CA VAL A 135 6.38 5.80 -7.94
C VAL A 135 5.58 6.79 -7.13
N VAL A 136 5.59 8.05 -7.56
CA VAL A 136 4.70 9.08 -7.02
C VAL A 136 3.33 8.92 -7.67
N GLY A 137 2.27 8.69 -6.87
CA GLY A 137 0.93 8.48 -7.39
C GLY A 137 -0.17 8.72 -6.36
N ASP A 138 -1.39 8.90 -6.87
CA ASP A 138 -2.59 9.04 -6.06
C ASP A 138 -3.22 7.66 -5.82
N ALA A 139 -3.56 7.36 -4.56
CA ALA A 139 -4.23 6.12 -4.18
C ALA A 139 -5.62 5.95 -4.82
N ALA A 140 -6.30 7.05 -5.14
CA ALA A 140 -7.60 7.06 -5.82
C ALA A 140 -7.50 7.00 -7.36
N LEU A 141 -6.27 7.03 -7.92
CA LEU A 141 -5.98 6.91 -9.34
C LEU A 141 -4.63 6.20 -9.54
N LEU A 142 -4.60 4.90 -9.32
CA LEU A 142 -3.36 4.11 -9.36
C LEU A 142 -2.80 4.01 -10.80
N PRO A 143 -1.47 4.16 -10.98
CA PRO A 143 -0.80 4.08 -12.28
C PRO A 143 -0.61 2.62 -12.72
N SER A 144 -1.71 1.87 -12.77
CA SER A 144 -1.70 0.43 -13.08
C SER A 144 -3.00 0.05 -13.78
N GLU A 145 -2.93 -0.96 -14.63
CA GLU A 145 -4.09 -1.53 -15.30
C GLU A 145 -4.91 -2.41 -14.33
N ASP A 146 -6.09 -2.86 -14.81
CA ASP A 146 -6.93 -3.79 -14.06
C ASP A 146 -6.23 -5.14 -13.92
N ASP A 147 -6.46 -5.84 -12.82
CA ASP A 147 -6.08 -7.25 -12.60
C ASP A 147 -4.57 -7.55 -12.69
N GLN A 148 -3.70 -6.55 -12.50
CA GLN A 148 -2.25 -6.70 -12.62
C GLN A 148 -1.56 -7.38 -11.44
N PHE A 149 -2.16 -7.36 -10.25
CA PHE A 149 -1.50 -7.79 -9.02
C PHE A 149 -2.19 -8.98 -8.36
N ASP A 150 -1.40 -9.82 -7.70
CA ASP A 150 -1.88 -10.93 -6.86
C ASP A 150 -2.46 -10.43 -5.55
N ALA A 151 -1.92 -9.31 -5.04
CA ALA A 151 -2.43 -8.65 -3.85
C ALA A 151 -2.16 -7.13 -3.89
N ALA A 152 -2.98 -6.39 -3.14
CA ALA A 152 -2.75 -4.98 -2.82
C ALA A 152 -2.69 -4.79 -1.31
N THR A 153 -1.81 -3.89 -0.86
CA THR A 153 -1.67 -3.54 0.56
C THR A 153 -1.78 -2.04 0.76
N ILE A 154 -2.36 -1.63 1.89
CA ILE A 154 -2.30 -0.27 2.40
C ILE A 154 -2.10 -0.32 3.91
N ALA A 155 -1.05 0.34 4.43
CA ALA A 155 -0.74 0.31 5.85
C ALA A 155 -0.54 1.71 6.43
N PHE A 156 -1.42 2.08 7.39
CA PHE A 156 -1.39 3.36 8.12
C PHE A 156 -1.61 4.60 7.24
N GLY A 157 -2.11 4.40 6.01
CA GLY A 157 -2.33 5.44 5.01
C GLY A 157 -3.78 5.78 4.76
N LEU A 158 -4.70 4.80 4.84
CA LEU A 158 -6.09 4.97 4.41
C LEU A 158 -6.83 6.10 5.16
N ARG A 159 -6.57 6.26 6.46
CA ARG A 159 -7.22 7.28 7.29
C ARG A 159 -6.91 8.72 6.89
N VAL A 160 -5.79 8.96 6.20
CA VAL A 160 -5.36 10.30 5.78
C VAL A 160 -5.77 10.62 4.35
N LEU A 161 -6.29 9.65 3.61
CA LEU A 161 -6.75 9.87 2.24
C LEU A 161 -8.07 10.64 2.23
N PRO A 162 -8.21 11.68 1.35
CA PRO A 162 -9.46 12.40 1.17
C PRO A 162 -10.57 11.52 0.60
N ASP A 163 -10.25 10.69 -0.41
CA ASP A 163 -11.18 9.73 -1.02
C ASP A 163 -10.79 8.29 -0.67
N ARG A 164 -11.18 7.86 0.53
CA ARG A 164 -10.97 6.49 1.00
C ARG A 164 -11.72 5.44 0.16
N ALA A 165 -12.91 5.81 -0.32
CA ALA A 165 -13.71 4.92 -1.12
C ALA A 165 -13.14 4.76 -2.53
N GLY A 166 -12.65 5.83 -3.15
CA GLY A 166 -11.93 5.80 -4.40
C GLY A 166 -10.67 4.93 -4.30
N ALA A 167 -9.84 5.16 -3.28
CA ALA A 167 -8.64 4.36 -3.03
C ALA A 167 -8.96 2.88 -2.86
N MET A 168 -10.02 2.53 -2.12
CA MET A 168 -10.40 1.13 -1.93
C MET A 168 -10.92 0.49 -3.22
N ARG A 169 -11.63 1.25 -4.07
CA ARG A 169 -12.05 0.78 -5.42
C ARG A 169 -10.84 0.55 -6.33
N GLU A 170 -9.85 1.44 -6.29
CA GLU A 170 -8.62 1.30 -7.07
C GLU A 170 -7.80 0.09 -6.60
N LEU A 171 -7.64 -0.12 -5.29
CA LEU A 171 -7.00 -1.31 -4.73
C LEU A 171 -7.69 -2.60 -5.21
N ARG A 172 -9.04 -2.61 -5.27
CA ARG A 172 -9.80 -3.74 -5.82
C ARG A 172 -9.58 -3.89 -7.34
N ARG A 173 -9.59 -2.78 -8.10
CA ARG A 173 -9.48 -2.79 -9.57
C ARG A 173 -8.17 -3.40 -10.04
N VAL A 174 -7.06 -3.03 -9.41
CA VAL A 174 -5.72 -3.48 -9.84
C VAL A 174 -5.37 -4.90 -9.42
N VAL A 175 -6.17 -5.51 -8.53
CA VAL A 175 -5.96 -6.88 -8.05
C VAL A 175 -6.82 -7.85 -8.84
N ARG A 176 -6.20 -8.91 -9.36
CA ARG A 176 -6.86 -9.96 -10.13
C ARG A 176 -7.97 -10.68 -9.36
N PRO A 177 -8.96 -11.28 -10.03
CA PRO A 177 -9.95 -12.14 -9.39
C PRO A 177 -9.30 -13.22 -8.52
N GLY A 178 -9.81 -13.42 -7.31
CA GLY A 178 -9.25 -14.32 -6.30
C GLY A 178 -8.06 -13.76 -5.51
N GLY A 179 -7.50 -12.62 -5.94
CA GLY A 179 -6.44 -11.92 -5.21
C GLY A 179 -6.95 -11.21 -3.96
N ARG A 180 -6.04 -10.67 -3.14
CA ARG A 180 -6.39 -10.10 -1.83
C ARG A 180 -6.04 -8.63 -1.72
N VAL A 181 -6.92 -7.89 -1.04
CA VAL A 181 -6.67 -6.53 -0.58
C VAL A 181 -6.49 -6.55 0.93
N VAL A 182 -5.36 -6.03 1.42
CA VAL A 182 -4.99 -6.00 2.84
C VAL A 182 -4.93 -4.57 3.33
N CYS A 183 -5.69 -4.26 4.36
CA CYS A 183 -5.70 -2.95 5.02
C CYS A 183 -5.23 -3.11 6.47
N LEU A 184 -4.17 -2.37 6.84
CA LEU A 184 -3.61 -2.33 8.19
C LEU A 184 -3.71 -0.90 8.73
N GLU A 185 -4.61 -0.64 9.69
CA GLU A 185 -4.87 0.71 10.18
C GLU A 185 -4.97 0.76 11.72
N PRO A 186 -4.58 1.88 12.33
CA PRO A 186 -4.92 2.15 13.72
C PRO A 186 -6.44 2.25 13.84
N THR A 187 -6.96 1.66 14.88
CA THR A 187 -8.39 1.67 15.18
C THR A 187 -8.63 1.94 16.66
N MET A 188 -9.82 2.43 16.99
CA MET A 188 -10.20 2.61 18.39
C MET A 188 -10.31 1.26 19.10
N PRO A 189 -9.48 0.99 20.11
CA PRO A 189 -9.51 -0.28 20.81
C PRO A 189 -10.79 -0.44 21.66
N ARG A 190 -11.23 -1.70 21.77
CA ARG A 190 -12.31 -2.08 22.67
C ARG A 190 -11.74 -2.94 23.81
N PRO A 191 -12.25 -2.81 25.04
CA PRO A 191 -13.38 -2.01 25.53
C PRO A 191 -13.06 -0.50 25.62
N ARG A 192 -14.10 0.34 25.71
CA ARG A 192 -14.00 1.82 25.69
C ARG A 192 -13.05 2.41 26.73
N TRP A 193 -12.89 1.76 27.89
CA TRP A 193 -11.96 2.24 28.92
C TRP A 193 -10.50 2.15 28.45
N TRP A 194 -10.15 1.10 27.69
CA TRP A 194 -8.83 0.96 27.08
C TRP A 194 -8.64 1.98 25.96
N GLY A 195 -9.69 2.24 25.16
CA GLY A 195 -9.68 3.30 24.15
C GLY A 195 -9.32 4.67 24.73
N ARG A 196 -9.90 5.04 25.88
CA ARG A 196 -9.58 6.30 26.58
C ARG A 196 -8.12 6.36 27.04
N ILE A 197 -7.56 5.28 27.54
CA ILE A 197 -6.15 5.21 27.95
C ILE A 197 -5.25 5.34 26.73
N TYR A 198 -5.58 4.65 25.63
CA TYR A 198 -4.87 4.72 24.36
C TYR A 198 -4.88 6.14 23.80
N GLU A 199 -6.05 6.75 23.70
CA GLU A 199 -6.24 8.12 23.22
C GLU A 199 -5.46 9.14 24.08
N ALA A 200 -5.56 9.05 25.40
CA ALA A 200 -4.79 9.89 26.31
C ALA A 200 -3.28 9.70 26.15
N SER A 201 -2.83 8.47 25.88
CA SER A 201 -1.42 8.16 25.65
C SER A 201 -0.95 8.75 24.34
N VAL A 202 -1.73 8.61 23.26
CA VAL A 202 -1.42 9.22 21.95
C VAL A 202 -1.38 10.74 22.07
N HIS A 203 -2.37 11.37 22.68
CA HIS A 203 -2.40 12.82 22.87
C HIS A 203 -1.25 13.36 23.73
N ARG A 204 -0.72 12.59 24.69
CA ARG A 204 0.41 13.00 25.50
C ARG A 204 1.76 12.73 24.85
N LEU A 205 1.91 11.59 24.18
CA LEU A 205 3.18 11.19 23.55
C LEU A 205 3.44 11.87 22.22
N ALA A 206 2.38 12.18 21.48
CA ALA A 206 2.44 12.77 20.16
C ALA A 206 3.14 14.17 20.15
N PRO A 207 2.81 15.13 21.03
CA PRO A 207 3.50 16.42 21.10
C PRO A 207 4.96 16.27 21.55
N LEU A 208 5.26 15.33 22.46
CA LEU A 208 6.62 15.04 22.92
C LEU A 208 7.50 14.49 21.78
N ALA A 209 6.94 13.63 20.94
CA ALA A 209 7.61 13.09 19.76
C ALA A 209 7.91 14.20 18.72
N GLY A 210 6.94 15.12 18.50
CA GLY A 210 7.14 16.29 17.63
C GLY A 210 8.25 17.23 18.15
N THR A 211 8.32 17.44 19.46
CA THR A 211 9.35 18.26 20.12
C THR A 211 10.73 17.59 20.03
N ALA A 212 10.81 16.27 20.29
CA ALA A 212 12.05 15.51 20.25
C ALA A 212 12.66 15.42 18.83
N THR A 213 11.84 15.60 17.78
CA THR A 213 12.30 15.58 16.39
C THR A 213 12.58 16.96 15.81
N GLY A 214 12.32 18.06 16.56
CA GLY A 214 12.47 19.45 16.10
C GLY A 214 11.48 19.87 15.02
N ARG A 215 10.40 19.09 14.78
CA ARG A 215 9.42 19.34 13.71
C ARG A 215 7.99 19.40 14.23
N ARG A 216 7.82 20.10 15.35
CA ARG A 216 6.54 20.21 16.07
C ARG A 216 5.40 20.72 15.17
N ASP A 217 5.65 21.70 14.30
CA ASP A 217 4.61 22.30 13.47
C ASP A 217 4.15 21.36 12.34
N ALA A 218 5.08 20.62 11.72
CA ALA A 218 4.76 19.61 10.72
C ALA A 218 3.95 18.46 11.34
N TYR A 219 4.33 18.06 12.54
CA TYR A 219 3.61 17.05 13.30
C TYR A 219 2.19 17.52 13.70
N ASN A 220 2.05 18.75 14.20
CA ASN A 220 0.74 19.31 14.55
C ASN A 220 -0.19 19.42 13.33
N ARG A 221 0.35 19.80 12.17
CA ARG A 221 -0.42 19.77 10.90
C ARG A 221 -0.87 18.38 10.52
N LEU A 222 0.03 17.38 10.58
CA LEU A 222 -0.34 16.00 10.32
C LEU A 222 -1.39 15.49 11.31
N HIS A 223 -1.23 15.79 12.59
CA HIS A 223 -2.21 15.43 13.63
C HIS A 223 -3.58 16.08 13.39
N ALA A 224 -3.61 17.31 12.90
CA ALA A 224 -4.85 17.99 12.54
C ALA A 224 -5.53 17.39 11.30
N LEU A 225 -4.77 16.83 10.36
CA LEU A 225 -5.28 16.09 9.19
C LEU A 225 -5.80 14.69 9.56
N VAL A 226 -5.24 14.08 10.62
CA VAL A 226 -5.63 12.75 11.14
C VAL A 226 -6.65 12.90 12.25
N THR A 227 -7.80 13.51 11.97
CA THR A 227 -8.81 13.81 12.99
C THR A 227 -9.68 12.64 13.40
N THR A 228 -9.70 11.55 12.64
CA THR A 228 -10.60 10.41 12.90
C THR A 228 -9.84 9.10 12.83
N VAL A 229 -9.77 8.39 13.96
CA VAL A 229 -9.34 6.99 13.99
C VAL A 229 -10.58 6.15 13.67
N PRO A 230 -10.60 5.41 12.54
CA PRO A 230 -11.78 4.63 12.15
C PRO A 230 -12.09 3.52 13.17
N ASP A 231 -13.36 3.15 13.30
CA ASP A 231 -13.73 1.89 13.94
C ASP A 231 -13.39 0.72 12.97
N ALA A 232 -13.07 -0.43 13.51
CA ALA A 232 -12.82 -1.64 12.72
C ALA A 232 -14.01 -2.00 11.82
N ASN A 233 -15.25 -1.75 12.26
CA ASN A 233 -16.45 -1.97 11.46
C ASN A 233 -16.52 -1.03 10.26
N GLU A 234 -16.12 0.23 10.40
CA GLU A 234 -16.06 1.18 9.28
C GLU A 234 -15.11 0.70 8.18
N LEU A 235 -13.96 0.13 8.55
CA LEU A 235 -13.03 -0.46 7.58
C LEU A 235 -13.63 -1.66 6.87
N ILE A 236 -14.30 -2.55 7.61
CA ILE A 236 -14.96 -3.73 7.05
C ILE A 236 -16.06 -3.31 6.06
N GLU A 237 -16.90 -2.36 6.45
CA GLU A 237 -17.97 -1.86 5.58
C GLU A 237 -17.44 -1.15 4.34
N LEU A 238 -16.36 -0.36 4.47
CA LEU A 238 -15.70 0.28 3.34
C LEU A 238 -15.17 -0.76 2.33
N MET A 239 -14.53 -1.82 2.82
CA MET A 239 -14.04 -2.92 1.96
C MET A 239 -15.19 -3.64 1.26
N ARG A 240 -16.28 -3.95 1.97
CA ARG A 240 -17.48 -4.57 1.40
C ARG A 240 -18.17 -3.68 0.37
N ALA A 241 -18.34 -2.39 0.68
CA ALA A 241 -18.94 -1.41 -0.22
C ALA A 241 -18.12 -1.21 -1.50
N SER A 242 -16.81 -1.51 -1.47
CA SER A 242 -15.95 -1.49 -2.64
C SER A 242 -16.00 -2.79 -3.47
N GLY A 243 -16.86 -3.74 -3.09
CA GLY A 243 -17.08 -4.99 -3.82
C GLY A 243 -16.12 -6.13 -3.44
N LEU A 244 -15.37 -5.99 -2.33
CA LEU A 244 -14.58 -7.10 -1.79
C LEU A 244 -15.47 -8.08 -1.03
N VAL A 245 -15.19 -9.36 -1.19
CA VAL A 245 -15.90 -10.46 -0.53
C VAL A 245 -15.02 -11.11 0.54
N GLU A 246 -15.59 -12.00 1.34
CA GLU A 246 -14.88 -12.71 2.42
C GLU A 246 -14.06 -11.80 3.35
N VAL A 247 -14.57 -10.59 3.62
CA VAL A 247 -13.85 -9.62 4.43
C VAL A 247 -13.68 -10.15 5.85
N ARG A 248 -12.43 -10.37 6.25
CA ARG A 248 -12.03 -10.86 7.57
C ARG A 248 -11.29 -9.76 8.32
N HIS A 249 -11.47 -9.72 9.64
CA HIS A 249 -10.84 -8.75 10.53
C HIS A 249 -10.12 -9.47 11.67
N ARG A 250 -8.92 -8.97 11.99
CA ARG A 250 -8.14 -9.36 13.17
C ARG A 250 -7.64 -8.13 13.91
N GLY A 251 -8.08 -7.94 15.16
CA GLY A 251 -7.53 -6.92 16.04
C GLY A 251 -6.11 -7.29 16.51
N LEU A 252 -5.19 -6.37 16.35
CA LEU A 252 -3.82 -6.46 16.85
C LEU A 252 -3.65 -5.50 18.03
N TRP A 253 -2.71 -5.81 18.95
CA TRP A 253 -2.43 -4.98 20.11
C TRP A 253 -3.67 -4.50 20.86
N LEU A 254 -4.44 -5.47 21.35
CA LEU A 254 -5.69 -5.21 22.09
C LEU A 254 -6.73 -4.39 21.30
N GLY A 255 -6.71 -4.50 19.97
CA GLY A 255 -7.64 -3.81 19.07
C GLY A 255 -7.27 -2.37 18.72
N ALA A 256 -6.07 -1.90 19.12
CA ALA A 256 -5.58 -0.58 18.72
C ALA A 256 -5.10 -0.52 17.27
N VAL A 257 -4.93 -1.67 16.62
CA VAL A 257 -4.62 -1.80 15.20
C VAL A 257 -5.52 -2.88 14.62
N SER A 258 -6.14 -2.61 13.50
CA SER A 258 -6.94 -3.56 12.73
C SER A 258 -6.20 -4.01 11.49
N LEU A 259 -6.19 -5.32 11.29
CA LEU A 259 -5.79 -5.97 10.06
C LEU A 259 -7.06 -6.52 9.39
N CYS A 260 -7.44 -5.91 8.28
CA CYS A 260 -8.57 -6.35 7.46
C CYS A 260 -8.07 -6.94 6.15
N VAL A 261 -8.69 -8.01 5.70
CA VAL A 261 -8.38 -8.68 4.44
C VAL A 261 -9.69 -8.98 3.71
N GLY A 262 -9.77 -8.60 2.44
CA GLY A 262 -10.88 -8.94 1.56
C GLY A 262 -10.36 -9.61 0.30
N THR A 263 -11.18 -10.44 -0.33
CA THR A 263 -10.88 -11.14 -1.58
C THR A 263 -11.61 -10.44 -2.74
N VAL A 264 -10.93 -10.27 -3.88
CA VAL A 264 -11.56 -9.81 -5.11
C VAL A 264 -12.41 -10.96 -5.66
N PRO A 265 -13.72 -10.76 -5.93
CA PRO A 265 -14.57 -11.83 -6.47
C PRO A 265 -14.06 -12.34 -7.82
N ALA A 266 -14.32 -13.65 -8.08
CA ALA A 266 -13.95 -14.32 -9.32
C ALA A 266 -14.79 -13.85 -10.51
#